data_31b3b4ec2cb5e9cbd778d43e00483afb
#
_entry.id   31b3b4ec2cb5e9cbd778d43e00483afb
#
_cell.length_a   1.000
_cell.length_b   1.000
_cell.length_c   1.000
_cell.angle_alpha   90.00
_cell.angle_beta   90.00
_cell.angle_gamma   90.00
#
_symmetry.space_group_name_H-M   'P 1'
#
loop_
_entity.id
_entity.type
_entity.pdbx_description
1 polymer ?
#
loop_
_entity_poly.entity_id
_entity_poly.type
_entity_poly.pdbx_seq_one_letter_code
_entity_poly.pdbx_strand_id
1 'polypeptide(L)'
;FFDEKKGIIKVETGITIGEILDYTVKKNWILNVIPGSRNVTIGGAIANDIHGKNHYKSGCFSKNLIEFSILTQKKGEVICSLKKNADLFKLTCGGIGLTGVISSATISLKKIRSPFLLTKTIKCESINSMIKIFEKNFSSDYIVGWYNFFSKKDRFIISISNHSVKKNLKWVESKPLNNFVPSIMLNKFTIKLFNYLYFFLHKNSKKIEFYKKFFFPLDKIKNWNMIYGKKGFFQYQFVIPQKNSAQNLKSIINIIKKSKFIPYLAVIKKMGIKNNNYLSFPIEGYSFALDFKNELGIRHFFDMLDSEIIKMRGRIYLAKDSTLSPENFSKMYPKIEKMKKNL
;
A
#
# COMPACT_ATOMS: atom_id res chain seq x y z
N PHE A 1 14.38 -21.98 2.59
CA PHE A 1 15.26 -22.30 1.45
C PHE A 1 15.29 -21.14 0.46
N PHE A 2 16.48 -20.82 -0.09
CA PHE A 2 16.63 -19.77 -1.11
C PHE A 2 17.50 -20.28 -2.28
N ASP A 3 16.89 -20.39 -3.46
CA ASP A 3 17.60 -20.64 -4.72
C ASP A 3 18.06 -19.30 -5.32
N GLU A 4 19.33 -18.95 -5.06
CA GLU A 4 19.90 -17.70 -5.50
C GLU A 4 20.09 -17.62 -7.03
N LYS A 5 20.23 -18.75 -7.73
CA LYS A 5 20.35 -18.78 -9.19
C LYS A 5 19.04 -18.40 -9.85
N LYS A 6 17.92 -18.93 -9.36
CA LYS A 6 16.59 -18.70 -9.90
C LYS A 6 15.85 -17.51 -9.28
N GLY A 7 16.31 -17.01 -8.12
CA GLY A 7 15.62 -15.97 -7.36
C GLY A 7 14.31 -16.47 -6.78
N ILE A 8 14.28 -17.69 -6.25
CA ILE A 8 13.09 -18.29 -5.64
C ILE A 8 13.37 -18.54 -4.16
N ILE A 9 12.46 -18.07 -3.31
CA ILE A 9 12.55 -18.31 -1.86
C ILE A 9 11.32 -19.07 -1.38
N LYS A 10 11.54 -20.13 -0.57
CA LYS A 10 10.51 -20.82 0.19
C LYS A 10 10.66 -20.48 1.66
N VAL A 11 9.58 -20.04 2.29
CA VAL A 11 9.56 -19.54 3.67
C VAL A 11 8.31 -20.00 4.41
N GLU A 12 8.41 -20.06 5.73
CA GLU A 12 7.25 -20.12 6.62
C GLU A 12 6.57 -18.75 6.63
N THR A 13 5.26 -18.74 6.71
CA THR A 13 4.50 -17.50 6.45
C THR A 13 4.42 -16.54 7.65
N GLY A 14 4.93 -16.96 8.81
CA GLY A 14 5.14 -16.06 9.96
C GLY A 14 6.29 -15.06 9.77
N ILE A 15 7.24 -15.32 8.85
CA ILE A 15 8.33 -14.40 8.55
C ILE A 15 7.80 -13.09 7.96
N THR A 16 8.45 -11.98 8.29
CA THR A 16 8.08 -10.64 7.81
C THR A 16 8.72 -10.29 6.47
N ILE A 17 8.09 -9.37 5.75
CA ILE A 17 8.67 -8.73 4.55
C ILE A 17 10.06 -8.16 4.85
N GLY A 18 10.24 -7.55 6.03
CA GLY A 18 11.50 -6.96 6.46
C GLY A 18 12.64 -7.97 6.59
N GLU A 19 12.37 -9.12 7.21
CA GLU A 19 13.35 -10.19 7.39
C GLU A 19 13.78 -10.79 6.05
N ILE A 20 12.82 -11.05 5.14
CA ILE A 20 13.15 -11.50 3.78
C ILE A 20 14.04 -10.49 3.07
N LEU A 21 13.70 -9.20 3.11
CA LEU A 21 14.48 -8.15 2.45
C LEU A 21 15.87 -8.01 3.05
N ASP A 22 16.03 -8.11 4.37
CA ASP A 22 17.34 -8.04 5.04
C ASP A 22 18.28 -9.19 4.63
N TYR A 23 17.71 -10.34 4.29
CA TYR A 23 18.44 -11.50 3.79
C TYR A 23 18.74 -11.43 2.28
N THR A 24 17.70 -11.15 1.46
CA THR A 24 17.78 -11.30 0.01
C THR A 24 18.42 -10.11 -0.70
N VAL A 25 18.26 -8.89 -0.18
CA VAL A 25 18.82 -7.68 -0.82
C VAL A 25 20.35 -7.69 -0.80
N LYS A 26 20.99 -8.26 0.21
CA LYS A 26 22.46 -8.48 0.26
C LYS A 26 22.96 -9.37 -0.89
N LYS A 27 22.07 -10.20 -1.45
CA LYS A 27 22.33 -11.11 -2.57
C LYS A 27 21.81 -10.58 -3.91
N ASN A 28 21.48 -9.29 -3.95
CA ASN A 28 20.91 -8.60 -5.12
C ASN A 28 19.54 -9.13 -5.58
N TRP A 29 18.71 -9.60 -4.64
CA TRP A 29 17.35 -10.00 -4.88
C TRP A 29 16.38 -9.22 -3.99
N ILE A 30 15.21 -8.85 -4.52
CA ILE A 30 14.20 -8.08 -3.80
C ILE A 30 12.81 -8.66 -4.07
N LEU A 31 11.88 -8.52 -3.14
CA LEU A 31 10.47 -8.82 -3.38
C LEU A 31 9.92 -7.91 -4.48
N ASN A 32 9.16 -8.47 -5.42
CA ASN A 32 8.53 -7.68 -6.49
C ASN A 32 7.51 -6.67 -5.94
N VAL A 33 6.79 -7.04 -4.89
CA VAL A 33 5.77 -6.22 -4.25
C VAL A 33 6.15 -5.99 -2.79
N ILE A 34 6.31 -4.71 -2.42
CA ILE A 34 6.73 -4.29 -1.08
C ILE A 34 5.68 -3.32 -0.53
N PRO A 35 5.06 -3.61 0.63
CA PRO A 35 4.10 -2.72 1.29
C PRO A 35 4.76 -1.52 1.94
N GLY A 36 3.98 -0.68 2.61
CA GLY A 36 4.48 0.51 3.31
C GLY A 36 5.10 0.23 4.68
N SER A 37 4.97 -0.99 5.22
CA SER A 37 5.57 -1.44 6.48
C SER A 37 6.36 -2.73 6.26
N ARG A 38 7.50 -2.85 6.93
CA ARG A 38 8.34 -4.04 6.88
C ARG A 38 7.82 -5.16 7.79
N ASN A 39 6.92 -4.87 8.73
CA ASN A 39 6.43 -5.78 9.75
C ASN A 39 5.27 -6.67 9.27
N VAL A 40 4.84 -6.53 8.02
CA VAL A 40 3.82 -7.39 7.42
C VAL A 40 4.39 -8.80 7.24
N THR A 41 3.70 -9.82 7.75
CA THR A 41 4.07 -11.23 7.56
C THR A 41 3.72 -11.70 6.15
N ILE A 42 4.37 -12.76 5.68
CA ILE A 42 4.07 -13.35 4.36
C ILE A 42 2.65 -13.89 4.31
N GLY A 43 2.17 -14.56 5.37
CA GLY A 43 0.78 -15.01 5.45
C GLY A 43 -0.22 -13.86 5.35
N GLY A 44 0.03 -12.77 6.07
CA GLY A 44 -0.77 -11.54 5.97
C GLY A 44 -0.69 -10.88 4.58
N ALA A 45 0.49 -10.91 3.94
CA ALA A 45 0.69 -10.39 2.59
C ALA A 45 -0.13 -11.17 1.55
N ILE A 46 -0.20 -12.49 1.65
CA ILE A 46 -1.00 -13.36 0.79
C ILE A 46 -2.49 -13.19 1.08
N ALA A 47 -2.88 -13.27 2.36
CA ALA A 47 -4.29 -13.17 2.77
C ALA A 47 -4.94 -11.84 2.39
N ASN A 48 -4.18 -10.76 2.30
CA ASN A 48 -4.65 -9.46 1.87
C ASN A 48 -4.31 -9.12 0.41
N ASP A 49 -3.65 -10.03 -0.31
CA ASP A 49 -3.14 -9.81 -1.67
C ASP A 49 -2.55 -8.40 -1.82
N ILE A 50 -1.57 -8.09 -0.96
CA ILE A 50 -1.03 -6.74 -0.81
C ILE A 50 -0.50 -6.16 -2.12
N HIS A 51 -0.48 -4.84 -2.20
CA HIS A 51 0.07 -4.09 -3.32
C HIS A 51 1.18 -3.13 -2.87
N GLY A 52 2.10 -2.83 -3.80
CA GLY A 52 3.22 -1.89 -3.59
C GLY A 52 3.02 -0.53 -4.27
N LYS A 53 4.12 0.26 -4.31
CA LYS A 53 4.23 1.53 -5.05
C LYS A 53 4.39 1.31 -6.56
N ASN A 54 4.34 0.08 -7.01
CA ASN A 54 4.56 -0.41 -8.38
C ASN A 54 3.41 -1.28 -8.89
N HIS A 55 2.21 -1.17 -8.28
CA HIS A 55 1.09 -2.04 -8.67
C HIS A 55 0.76 -1.95 -10.16
N TYR A 56 0.84 -0.77 -10.75
CA TYR A 56 0.62 -0.55 -12.19
C TYR A 56 1.52 -1.39 -13.10
N LYS A 57 2.66 -1.86 -12.59
CA LYS A 57 3.65 -2.67 -13.33
C LYS A 57 3.72 -4.10 -12.82
N SER A 58 3.76 -4.29 -11.52
CA SER A 58 4.02 -5.58 -10.86
C SER A 58 2.77 -6.29 -10.35
N GLY A 59 1.62 -5.61 -10.32
CA GLY A 59 0.38 -6.17 -9.78
C GLY A 59 0.42 -6.36 -8.26
N CYS A 60 -0.38 -7.31 -7.77
CA CYS A 60 -0.44 -7.71 -6.37
C CYS A 60 0.61 -8.76 -6.02
N PHE A 61 0.70 -9.08 -4.74
CA PHE A 61 1.63 -10.07 -4.18
C PHE A 61 1.43 -11.46 -4.79
N SER A 62 0.18 -11.88 -5.00
CA SER A 62 -0.19 -13.16 -5.60
C SER A 62 0.39 -13.40 -6.99
N LYS A 63 0.68 -12.34 -7.77
CA LYS A 63 1.30 -12.46 -9.11
C LYS A 63 2.72 -13.06 -9.06
N ASN A 64 3.39 -12.93 -7.91
CA ASN A 64 4.77 -13.39 -7.72
C ASN A 64 4.84 -14.64 -6.83
N LEU A 65 3.69 -15.17 -6.45
CA LEU A 65 3.55 -16.37 -5.64
C LEU A 65 3.52 -17.58 -6.56
N ILE A 66 4.46 -18.49 -6.38
CA ILE A 66 4.56 -19.72 -7.15
C ILE A 66 3.57 -20.74 -6.61
N GLU A 67 3.61 -20.96 -5.29
CA GLU A 67 2.72 -21.84 -4.54
C GLU A 67 2.71 -21.48 -3.06
N PHE A 68 1.76 -21.97 -2.32
CA PHE A 68 1.74 -21.98 -0.87
C PHE A 68 1.06 -23.23 -0.32
N SER A 69 1.41 -23.62 0.90
CA SER A 69 0.67 -24.63 1.68
C SER A 69 -0.32 -23.93 2.59
N ILE A 70 -1.53 -24.47 2.67
CA ILE A 70 -2.60 -23.98 3.56
C ILE A 70 -3.23 -25.13 4.32
N LEU A 71 -3.39 -24.96 5.62
CA LEU A 71 -4.15 -25.86 6.48
C LEU A 71 -5.62 -25.43 6.47
N THR A 72 -6.46 -26.28 5.93
CA THR A 72 -7.92 -26.09 5.85
C THR A 72 -8.65 -27.03 6.81
N GLN A 73 -9.81 -26.62 7.30
CA GLN A 73 -10.61 -27.46 8.21
C GLN A 73 -11.07 -28.77 7.55
N LYS A 74 -11.44 -28.72 6.25
CA LYS A 74 -12.04 -29.87 5.56
C LYS A 74 -11.02 -30.85 4.96
N LYS A 75 -9.84 -30.37 4.54
CA LYS A 75 -8.90 -31.16 3.73
C LYS A 75 -7.49 -31.30 4.35
N GLY A 76 -7.29 -30.79 5.59
CA GLY A 76 -5.96 -30.74 6.18
C GLY A 76 -5.03 -29.80 5.39
N GLU A 77 -3.75 -30.18 5.27
CA GLU A 77 -2.76 -29.39 4.54
C GLU A 77 -2.88 -29.60 3.03
N VAL A 78 -3.00 -28.49 2.30
CA VAL A 78 -3.20 -28.47 0.84
C VAL A 78 -2.21 -27.53 0.18
N ILE A 79 -1.53 -27.99 -0.88
CA ILE A 79 -0.68 -27.13 -1.71
C ILE A 79 -1.52 -26.45 -2.79
N CYS A 80 -1.41 -25.14 -2.88
CA CYS A 80 -2.14 -24.29 -3.80
C CYS A 80 -1.21 -23.50 -4.73
N SER A 81 -1.53 -23.51 -6.02
CA SER A 81 -0.89 -22.70 -7.05
C SER A 81 -1.90 -22.38 -8.15
N LEU A 82 -1.51 -21.61 -9.17
CA LEU A 82 -2.36 -21.40 -10.36
C LEU A 82 -2.60 -22.68 -11.18
N LYS A 83 -1.78 -23.75 -10.98
CA LYS A 83 -1.91 -25.04 -11.67
C LYS A 83 -2.50 -26.14 -10.77
N LYS A 84 -2.39 -26.01 -9.45
CA LYS A 84 -2.86 -27.00 -8.47
C LYS A 84 -3.76 -26.33 -7.46
N ASN A 85 -5.00 -26.80 -7.29
CA ASN A 85 -6.01 -26.18 -6.42
C ASN A 85 -6.21 -24.68 -6.71
N ALA A 86 -6.31 -24.33 -8.02
CA ALA A 86 -6.31 -22.95 -8.51
C ALA A 86 -7.46 -22.09 -7.95
N ASP A 87 -8.62 -22.70 -7.69
CA ASP A 87 -9.75 -21.96 -7.09
C ASP A 87 -9.48 -21.63 -5.63
N LEU A 88 -8.92 -22.57 -4.85
CA LEU A 88 -8.51 -22.30 -3.47
C LEU A 88 -7.38 -21.26 -3.42
N PHE A 89 -6.44 -21.29 -4.39
CA PHE A 89 -5.42 -20.26 -4.54
C PHE A 89 -6.06 -18.87 -4.69
N LYS A 90 -7.04 -18.72 -5.60
CA LYS A 90 -7.73 -17.43 -5.84
C LYS A 90 -8.63 -17.00 -4.68
N LEU A 91 -9.20 -17.96 -3.94
CA LEU A 91 -9.99 -17.71 -2.73
C LEU A 91 -9.10 -17.21 -1.58
N THR A 92 -7.91 -17.78 -1.44
CA THR A 92 -6.98 -17.47 -0.35
C THR A 92 -6.26 -16.14 -0.57
N CYS A 93 -5.79 -15.88 -1.79
CA CYS A 93 -5.13 -14.62 -2.13
C CYS A 93 -6.13 -13.44 -2.08
N GLY A 94 -6.02 -12.62 -1.05
CA GLY A 94 -6.97 -11.54 -0.75
C GLY A 94 -8.20 -12.01 0.01
N GLY A 95 -8.30 -13.28 0.41
CA GLY A 95 -9.44 -13.87 1.12
C GLY A 95 -9.47 -13.59 2.63
N ILE A 96 -8.60 -12.73 3.13
CA ILE A 96 -8.58 -12.22 4.52
C ILE A 96 -8.50 -13.34 5.57
N GLY A 97 -7.87 -14.49 5.22
CA GLY A 97 -7.72 -15.63 6.13
C GLY A 97 -8.94 -16.53 6.25
N LEU A 98 -10.02 -16.30 5.50
CA LEU A 98 -11.26 -17.08 5.60
C LEU A 98 -11.12 -18.53 5.11
N THR A 99 -10.08 -18.86 4.36
CA THR A 99 -9.88 -20.19 3.77
C THR A 99 -9.06 -21.14 4.62
N GLY A 100 -8.35 -20.64 5.65
CA GLY A 100 -7.48 -21.44 6.53
C GLY A 100 -6.17 -20.73 6.88
N VAL A 101 -5.25 -21.47 7.47
CA VAL A 101 -3.96 -20.98 7.94
C VAL A 101 -2.88 -21.30 6.90
N ILE A 102 -2.27 -20.29 6.31
CA ILE A 102 -1.17 -20.47 5.36
C ILE A 102 0.10 -20.81 6.16
N SER A 103 0.71 -21.98 5.90
CA SER A 103 1.89 -22.48 6.64
C SER A 103 3.20 -22.08 5.96
N SER A 104 3.32 -22.29 4.66
CA SER A 104 4.52 -21.96 3.88
C SER A 104 4.20 -21.36 2.54
N ALA A 105 5.15 -20.63 1.95
CA ALA A 105 4.99 -20.01 0.63
C ALA A 105 6.29 -20.03 -0.17
N THR A 106 6.19 -20.27 -1.48
CA THR A 106 7.27 -20.19 -2.46
C THR A 106 7.05 -18.95 -3.34
N ILE A 107 8.00 -18.03 -3.32
CA ILE A 107 7.87 -16.69 -3.90
C ILE A 107 9.00 -16.45 -4.90
N SER A 108 8.67 -15.89 -6.07
CA SER A 108 9.67 -15.41 -7.01
C SER A 108 10.11 -13.99 -6.67
N LEU A 109 11.42 -13.76 -6.71
CA LEU A 109 12.04 -12.48 -6.43
C LEU A 109 12.47 -11.78 -7.72
N LYS A 110 12.67 -10.46 -7.64
CA LYS A 110 13.22 -9.62 -8.71
C LYS A 110 14.73 -9.47 -8.50
N LYS A 111 15.53 -9.75 -9.51
CA LYS A 111 16.97 -9.43 -9.48
C LYS A 111 17.18 -7.92 -9.58
N ILE A 112 18.04 -7.38 -8.74
CA ILE A 112 18.39 -5.96 -8.72
C ILE A 112 19.89 -5.77 -8.91
N ARG A 113 20.27 -4.64 -9.49
CA ARG A 113 21.69 -4.27 -9.67
C ARG A 113 22.28 -3.66 -8.40
N SER A 114 21.45 -3.04 -7.59
CA SER A 114 21.84 -2.30 -6.40
C SER A 114 20.67 -2.16 -5.43
N PRO A 115 20.90 -2.15 -4.11
CA PRO A 115 19.87 -1.84 -3.11
C PRO A 115 19.52 -0.36 -3.07
N PHE A 116 20.18 0.47 -3.85
CA PHE A 116 19.91 1.91 -3.92
C PHE A 116 18.93 2.23 -5.04
N LEU A 117 18.12 3.25 -4.80
CA LEU A 117 17.16 3.79 -5.73
C LEU A 117 17.57 5.19 -6.16
N LEU A 118 17.53 5.45 -7.45
CA LEU A 118 17.59 6.81 -7.99
C LEU A 118 16.15 7.36 -7.98
N THR A 119 15.87 8.25 -7.02
CA THR A 119 14.57 8.86 -6.82
C THR A 119 14.55 10.28 -7.37
N LYS A 120 13.61 10.55 -8.27
CA LYS A 120 13.27 11.89 -8.76
C LYS A 120 12.03 12.37 -8.01
N THR A 121 12.10 13.56 -7.42
CA THR A 121 10.97 14.23 -6.76
C THR A 121 10.47 15.35 -7.65
N ILE A 122 9.13 15.41 -7.87
CA ILE A 122 8.45 16.43 -8.67
C ILE A 122 7.29 16.99 -7.84
N LYS A 123 7.21 18.32 -7.76
CA LYS A 123 6.06 19.05 -7.16
C LYS A 123 5.07 19.41 -8.25
N CYS A 124 3.77 19.32 -7.94
CA CYS A 124 2.73 19.88 -8.79
C CYS A 124 1.53 20.37 -7.96
N GLU A 125 0.74 21.27 -8.55
CA GLU A 125 -0.34 21.98 -7.86
C GLU A 125 -1.71 21.76 -8.51
N SER A 126 -1.90 20.64 -9.23
CA SER A 126 -3.22 20.24 -9.72
C SER A 126 -3.32 18.73 -9.89
N ILE A 127 -4.54 18.20 -9.78
CA ILE A 127 -4.85 16.79 -10.00
C ILE A 127 -4.48 16.37 -11.43
N ASN A 128 -4.78 17.21 -12.43
CA ASN A 128 -4.46 16.92 -13.82
C ASN A 128 -2.94 16.83 -14.06
N SER A 129 -2.16 17.73 -13.44
CA SER A 129 -0.69 17.67 -13.51
C SER A 129 -0.16 16.42 -12.83
N MET A 130 -0.71 16.04 -11.67
CA MET A 130 -0.38 14.80 -10.98
C MET A 130 -0.62 13.59 -11.87
N ILE A 131 -1.81 13.47 -12.48
CA ILE A 131 -2.15 12.37 -13.39
C ILE A 131 -1.16 12.33 -14.57
N LYS A 132 -0.89 13.45 -15.24
CA LYS A 132 0.09 13.52 -16.33
C LYS A 132 1.48 13.04 -15.91
N ILE A 133 1.93 13.37 -14.68
CA ILE A 133 3.23 12.92 -14.17
C ILE A 133 3.22 11.40 -13.97
N PHE A 134 2.17 10.82 -13.39
CA PHE A 134 2.04 9.38 -13.22
C PHE A 134 2.06 8.65 -14.57
N GLU A 135 1.26 9.10 -15.54
CA GLU A 135 1.16 8.47 -16.86
C GLU A 135 2.49 8.58 -17.64
N LYS A 136 3.15 9.75 -17.61
CA LYS A 136 4.45 9.96 -18.29
C LYS A 136 5.56 9.06 -17.74
N ASN A 137 5.46 8.63 -16.48
CA ASN A 137 6.49 7.84 -15.81
C ASN A 137 6.08 6.38 -15.57
N PHE A 138 5.13 5.87 -16.33
CA PHE A 138 4.58 4.51 -16.19
C PHE A 138 5.65 3.40 -16.34
N SER A 139 6.75 3.66 -17.05
CA SER A 139 7.87 2.70 -17.20
C SER A 139 8.76 2.59 -15.95
N SER A 140 8.67 3.54 -15.01
CA SER A 140 9.50 3.55 -13.80
C SER A 140 9.21 2.34 -12.90
N ASP A 141 10.19 1.98 -12.05
CA ASP A 141 10.00 0.85 -11.13
C ASP A 141 8.96 1.18 -10.06
N TYR A 142 8.94 2.41 -9.53
CA TYR A 142 8.06 2.81 -8.42
C TYR A 142 7.61 4.25 -8.58
N ILE A 143 6.32 4.53 -8.32
CA ILE A 143 5.76 5.88 -8.26
C ILE A 143 4.84 5.98 -7.05
N VAL A 144 4.97 7.07 -6.30
CA VAL A 144 4.09 7.39 -5.18
C VAL A 144 3.96 8.90 -5.05
N GLY A 145 2.77 9.38 -4.74
CA GLY A 145 2.50 10.78 -4.46
C GLY A 145 2.09 10.99 -3.00
N TRP A 146 2.51 12.11 -2.44
CA TRP A 146 1.99 12.69 -1.21
C TRP A 146 1.11 13.88 -1.54
N TYR A 147 0.02 14.09 -0.79
CA TYR A 147 -0.93 15.18 -0.98
C TYR A 147 -1.17 15.96 0.31
N ASN A 148 -1.26 17.28 0.18
CA ASN A 148 -1.52 18.20 1.30
C ASN A 148 -2.99 18.60 1.37
N PHE A 149 -3.76 17.97 2.25
CA PHE A 149 -5.16 18.33 2.48
C PHE A 149 -5.37 19.68 3.20
N PHE A 150 -4.37 20.18 3.92
CA PHE A 150 -4.45 21.48 4.64
C PHE A 150 -4.24 22.69 3.72
N SER A 151 -3.91 22.49 2.47
CA SER A 151 -3.74 23.56 1.49
C SER A 151 -5.03 23.85 0.75
N LYS A 152 -5.33 25.14 0.52
CA LYS A 152 -6.44 25.55 -0.37
C LYS A 152 -6.19 25.08 -1.81
N LYS A 153 -4.97 25.27 -2.33
CA LYS A 153 -4.54 24.73 -3.63
C LYS A 153 -4.22 23.26 -3.51
N ASP A 154 -4.36 22.51 -4.60
CA ASP A 154 -3.89 21.14 -4.65
C ASP A 154 -2.36 21.13 -4.65
N ARG A 155 -1.75 20.37 -3.73
CA ARG A 155 -0.30 20.28 -3.58
C ARG A 155 0.13 18.84 -3.46
N PHE A 156 0.92 18.42 -4.43
CA PHE A 156 1.46 17.06 -4.52
C PHE A 156 2.99 17.09 -4.51
N ILE A 157 3.58 16.09 -3.88
CA ILE A 157 4.99 15.73 -4.03
C ILE A 157 5.02 14.31 -4.56
N ILE A 158 5.52 14.12 -5.78
CA ILE A 158 5.55 12.83 -6.46
C ILE A 158 6.98 12.33 -6.49
N SER A 159 7.18 11.12 -5.96
CA SER A 159 8.47 10.42 -5.98
C SER A 159 8.42 9.30 -7.02
N ILE A 160 9.34 9.37 -7.97
CA ILE A 160 9.52 8.42 -9.06
C ILE A 160 10.88 7.79 -8.88
N SER A 161 10.95 6.45 -8.78
CA SER A 161 12.17 5.76 -8.43
C SER A 161 12.44 4.57 -9.35
N ASN A 162 13.73 4.38 -9.65
CA ASN A 162 14.25 3.21 -10.35
C ASN A 162 15.45 2.65 -9.59
N HIS A 163 15.72 1.35 -9.72
CA HIS A 163 16.94 0.79 -9.14
C HIS A 163 18.19 1.42 -9.77
N SER A 164 19.09 1.89 -8.90
CA SER A 164 20.34 2.51 -9.33
C SER A 164 21.29 1.48 -9.94
N VAL A 165 22.08 1.91 -10.91
CA VAL A 165 23.17 1.10 -11.46
C VAL A 165 24.46 1.21 -10.62
N LYS A 166 24.56 2.20 -9.73
CA LYS A 166 25.72 2.39 -8.85
C LYS A 166 25.73 1.32 -7.76
N LYS A 167 26.82 0.53 -7.68
CA LYS A 167 26.93 -0.63 -6.78
C LYS A 167 27.63 -0.31 -5.45
N ASN A 168 28.65 0.53 -5.46
CA ASN A 168 29.59 0.69 -4.33
C ASN A 168 29.24 1.88 -3.42
N LEU A 169 27.96 2.08 -3.15
CA LEU A 169 27.52 3.10 -2.20
C LEU A 169 27.47 2.50 -0.80
N LYS A 170 28.16 3.13 0.15
CA LYS A 170 28.06 2.76 1.57
C LYS A 170 26.75 3.28 2.15
N TRP A 171 26.05 2.45 2.90
CA TRP A 171 24.89 2.82 3.68
C TRP A 171 25.12 2.48 5.14
N VAL A 172 24.98 3.49 5.98
CA VAL A 172 24.90 3.31 7.43
C VAL A 172 23.44 3.31 7.82
N GLU A 173 22.97 2.23 8.41
CA GLU A 173 21.59 2.14 8.90
C GLU A 173 21.44 3.06 10.13
N SER A 174 20.65 4.11 9.98
CA SER A 174 20.32 4.96 11.12
C SER A 174 19.40 4.18 12.07
N LYS A 175 19.74 4.14 13.36
CA LYS A 175 18.82 3.58 14.37
C LYS A 175 17.49 4.34 14.31
N PRO A 176 16.36 3.65 14.46
CA PRO A 176 15.08 4.31 14.56
C PRO A 176 15.13 5.35 15.70
N LEU A 177 14.59 6.52 15.45
CA LEU A 177 14.48 7.54 16.47
C LEU A 177 13.54 7.04 17.56
N ASN A 178 14.05 6.89 18.79
CA ASN A 178 13.25 6.64 19.99
C ASN A 178 12.52 7.93 20.40
N ASN A 179 11.68 8.46 19.54
CA ASN A 179 11.01 9.71 19.81
C ASN A 179 9.62 9.46 20.33
N PHE A 180 9.44 9.75 21.59
CA PHE A 180 8.16 10.03 22.17
C PHE A 180 7.74 11.44 21.74
N VAL A 181 7.05 11.56 20.62
CA VAL A 181 6.35 12.79 20.26
C VAL A 181 5.08 12.80 21.08
N PRO A 182 4.91 13.72 22.05
CA PRO A 182 3.69 13.80 22.84
C PRO A 182 2.48 13.95 21.89
N SER A 183 1.44 13.16 22.11
CA SER A 183 0.24 13.17 21.25
C SER A 183 -0.46 14.53 21.19
N ILE A 184 -0.26 15.38 22.19
CA ILE A 184 -0.74 16.76 22.20
C ILE A 184 -0.13 17.60 21.07
N MET A 185 1.09 17.25 20.64
CA MET A 185 1.75 17.94 19.52
C MET A 185 1.14 17.54 18.15
N LEU A 186 0.38 16.45 18.07
CA LEU A 186 -0.31 16.06 16.84
C LEU A 186 -1.73 16.65 16.83
N ASN A 187 -1.84 17.90 16.45
CA ASN A 187 -3.09 18.62 16.28
C ASN A 187 -3.17 19.25 14.88
N LYS A 188 -4.33 19.78 14.51
CA LYS A 188 -4.57 20.35 13.18
C LYS A 188 -3.60 21.49 12.84
N PHE A 189 -3.21 22.30 13.83
CA PHE A 189 -2.30 23.42 13.60
C PHE A 189 -0.88 22.96 13.30
N THR A 190 -0.32 22.08 14.13
CA THR A 190 1.04 21.57 13.96
C THR A 190 1.19 20.76 12.68
N ILE A 191 0.19 19.95 12.34
CA ILE A 191 0.17 19.20 11.09
C ILE A 191 0.03 20.12 9.88
N LYS A 192 -0.79 21.17 9.96
CA LYS A 192 -0.90 22.17 8.88
C LYS A 192 0.45 22.86 8.64
N LEU A 193 1.14 23.26 9.72
CA LEU A 193 2.47 23.87 9.65
C LEU A 193 3.49 22.88 9.08
N PHE A 194 3.51 21.63 9.57
CA PHE A 194 4.36 20.57 9.02
C PHE A 194 4.15 20.36 7.53
N ASN A 195 2.89 20.19 7.09
CA ASN A 195 2.58 19.98 5.68
C ASN A 195 2.95 21.20 4.82
N TYR A 196 2.82 22.41 5.35
CA TYR A 196 3.26 23.63 4.68
C TYR A 196 4.78 23.60 4.48
N LEU A 197 5.54 23.43 5.56
CA LEU A 197 7.00 23.37 5.52
C LEU A 197 7.48 22.19 4.64
N TYR A 198 6.88 21.03 4.78
CA TYR A 198 7.21 19.84 4.00
C TYR A 198 7.08 20.12 2.49
N PHE A 199 6.00 20.76 2.06
CA PHE A 199 5.83 21.11 0.64
C PHE A 199 6.84 22.17 0.18
N PHE A 200 7.08 23.23 0.95
CA PHE A 200 7.95 24.33 0.51
C PHE A 200 9.44 23.97 0.57
N LEU A 201 9.86 23.24 1.57
CA LEU A 201 11.25 22.80 1.71
C LEU A 201 11.64 21.71 0.71
N HIS A 202 10.68 20.90 0.24
CA HIS A 202 10.95 19.97 -0.85
C HIS A 202 11.16 20.70 -2.17
N LYS A 203 12.30 20.45 -2.81
CA LYS A 203 12.62 20.94 -4.17
C LYS A 203 12.46 19.80 -5.18
N ASN A 204 12.22 20.17 -6.43
CA ASN A 204 12.39 19.21 -7.53
C ASN A 204 13.85 18.76 -7.51
N SER A 205 14.08 17.48 -7.35
CA SER A 205 15.43 16.95 -7.11
C SER A 205 15.59 15.53 -7.62
N LYS A 206 16.84 15.14 -7.81
CA LYS A 206 17.22 13.74 -8.02
C LYS A 206 18.19 13.36 -6.90
N LYS A 207 17.94 12.25 -6.23
CA LYS A 207 18.83 11.73 -5.17
C LYS A 207 18.94 10.22 -5.26
N ILE A 208 20.05 9.70 -4.77
CA ILE A 208 20.21 8.28 -4.55
C ILE A 208 19.92 8.00 -3.08
N GLU A 209 19.05 7.04 -2.82
CA GLU A 209 18.69 6.65 -1.46
C GLU A 209 18.58 5.13 -1.33
N PHE A 210 18.82 4.65 -0.12
CA PHE A 210 18.72 3.22 0.19
C PHE A 210 17.25 2.78 0.19
N TYR A 211 16.96 1.56 -0.29
CA TYR A 211 15.58 1.07 -0.46
C TYR A 211 14.71 1.20 0.78
N LYS A 212 15.26 0.95 1.99
CA LYS A 212 14.50 1.07 3.25
C LYS A 212 13.94 2.48 3.45
N LYS A 213 14.70 3.52 3.07
CA LYS A 213 14.26 4.92 3.20
C LYS A 213 13.09 5.24 2.28
N PHE A 214 13.07 4.66 1.09
CA PHE A 214 12.00 4.84 0.12
C PHE A 214 10.75 4.04 0.47
N PHE A 215 10.91 2.74 0.78
CA PHE A 215 9.75 1.88 1.03
C PHE A 215 9.11 2.11 2.39
N PHE A 216 9.90 2.35 3.44
CA PHE A 216 9.47 2.38 4.84
C PHE A 216 9.77 3.73 5.52
N PRO A 217 9.24 4.86 5.01
CA PRO A 217 9.57 6.18 5.56
C PRO A 217 9.10 6.37 6.99
N LEU A 218 8.02 5.72 7.42
CA LEU A 218 7.46 5.80 8.77
C LEU A 218 8.20 4.91 9.77
N ASP A 219 8.82 3.81 9.32
CA ASP A 219 9.55 2.88 10.20
C ASP A 219 10.81 3.50 10.83
N LYS A 220 11.18 4.73 10.42
CA LYS A 220 12.23 5.52 11.07
C LYS A 220 11.83 6.03 12.45
N ILE A 221 10.54 6.10 12.73
CA ILE A 221 10.01 6.53 14.02
C ILE A 221 9.48 5.27 14.71
N LYS A 222 10.13 4.86 15.80
CA LYS A 222 9.66 3.72 16.59
C LYS A 222 8.28 4.05 17.15
N ASN A 223 7.34 3.12 17.00
CA ASN A 223 5.95 3.28 17.46
C ASN A 223 5.27 4.57 16.93
N TRP A 224 5.49 4.90 15.65
CA TRP A 224 4.92 6.09 15.01
C TRP A 224 3.39 6.21 15.16
N ASN A 225 2.69 5.07 15.26
CA ASN A 225 1.25 5.02 15.51
C ASN A 225 0.83 5.65 16.85
N MET A 226 1.69 5.62 17.87
CA MET A 226 1.42 6.23 19.17
C MET A 226 1.34 7.77 19.13
N ILE A 227 1.87 8.39 18.06
CA ILE A 227 1.78 9.84 17.86
C ILE A 227 0.30 10.30 17.78
N TYR A 228 -0.61 9.43 17.33
CA TYR A 228 -2.05 9.72 17.29
C TYR A 228 -2.74 9.68 18.66
N GLY A 229 -2.01 9.31 19.72
CA GLY A 229 -2.49 9.26 21.11
C GLY A 229 -3.34 8.03 21.42
N LYS A 230 -3.90 7.98 22.65
CA LYS A 230 -4.65 6.81 23.14
C LYS A 230 -5.86 6.42 22.30
N LYS A 231 -6.51 7.38 21.63
CA LYS A 231 -7.66 7.10 20.75
C LYS A 231 -7.27 6.48 19.41
N GLY A 232 -5.97 6.55 19.04
CA GLY A 232 -5.46 6.02 17.79
C GLY A 232 -5.93 6.78 16.54
N PHE A 233 -5.93 6.09 15.41
CA PHE A 233 -6.32 6.64 14.12
C PHE A 233 -6.97 5.58 13.25
N PHE A 234 -7.68 6.03 12.22
CA PHE A 234 -8.20 5.21 11.15
C PHE A 234 -7.35 5.42 9.89
N GLN A 235 -6.98 4.34 9.24
CA GLN A 235 -6.40 4.40 7.91
C GLN A 235 -7.49 4.05 6.89
N TYR A 236 -8.01 5.06 6.21
CA TYR A 236 -9.05 4.91 5.19
C TYR A 236 -8.39 4.87 3.82
N GLN A 237 -8.44 3.73 3.14
CA GLN A 237 -7.85 3.59 1.82
C GLN A 237 -8.89 3.12 0.80
N PHE A 238 -9.02 3.87 -0.27
CA PHE A 238 -9.90 3.53 -1.39
C PHE A 238 -9.17 3.53 -2.72
N VAL A 239 -9.80 2.96 -3.73
CA VAL A 239 -9.39 3.06 -5.13
C VAL A 239 -10.59 3.47 -5.97
N ILE A 240 -10.36 4.36 -6.94
CA ILE A 240 -11.35 4.76 -7.95
C ILE A 240 -10.86 4.38 -9.34
N PRO A 241 -11.78 4.03 -10.27
CA PRO A 241 -11.43 3.68 -11.64
C PRO A 241 -10.71 4.79 -12.39
N GLN A 242 -9.90 4.41 -13.39
CA GLN A 242 -9.18 5.32 -14.28
C GLN A 242 -10.12 6.29 -15.00
N LYS A 243 -11.28 5.78 -15.46
CA LYS A 243 -12.30 6.59 -16.14
C LYS A 243 -12.80 7.69 -15.22
N ASN A 244 -12.75 8.95 -15.68
CA ASN A 244 -13.15 10.14 -14.92
C ASN A 244 -12.36 10.35 -13.61
N SER A 245 -11.17 9.75 -13.47
CA SER A 245 -10.41 9.79 -12.22
C SER A 245 -10.09 11.20 -11.74
N ALA A 246 -9.80 12.16 -12.63
CA ALA A 246 -9.54 13.55 -12.25
C ALA A 246 -10.75 14.21 -11.58
N GLN A 247 -11.94 14.03 -12.16
CA GLN A 247 -13.19 14.59 -11.63
C GLN A 247 -13.57 13.90 -10.30
N ASN A 248 -13.47 12.59 -10.27
CA ASN A 248 -13.78 11.78 -9.08
C ASN A 248 -12.85 12.11 -7.90
N LEU A 249 -11.54 12.20 -8.14
CA LEU A 249 -10.57 12.63 -7.12
C LEU A 249 -10.87 14.03 -6.62
N LYS A 250 -11.18 14.97 -7.52
CA LYS A 250 -11.55 16.34 -7.14
C LYS A 250 -12.80 16.39 -6.27
N SER A 251 -13.81 15.57 -6.58
CA SER A 251 -15.04 15.46 -5.78
C SER A 251 -14.73 14.97 -4.36
N ILE A 252 -14.03 13.83 -4.21
CA ILE A 252 -13.68 13.28 -2.90
C ILE A 252 -12.79 14.24 -2.10
N ILE A 253 -11.80 14.85 -2.72
CA ILE A 253 -10.92 15.84 -2.07
C ILE A 253 -11.75 17.03 -1.56
N ASN A 254 -12.71 17.52 -2.35
CA ASN A 254 -13.57 18.62 -1.94
C ASN A 254 -14.48 18.26 -0.77
N ILE A 255 -15.06 17.05 -0.77
CA ILE A 255 -15.87 16.53 0.34
C ILE A 255 -15.04 16.50 1.62
N ILE A 256 -13.81 15.95 1.55
CA ILE A 256 -12.92 15.89 2.71
C ILE A 256 -12.51 17.29 3.17
N LYS A 257 -12.11 18.18 2.26
CA LYS A 257 -11.72 19.58 2.60
C LYS A 257 -12.85 20.40 3.23
N LYS A 258 -14.11 20.14 2.87
CA LYS A 258 -15.28 20.81 3.44
C LYS A 258 -15.69 20.21 4.81
N SER A 259 -15.21 19.03 5.15
CA SER A 259 -15.50 18.39 6.43
C SER A 259 -14.61 18.93 7.55
N LYS A 260 -14.98 18.62 8.80
CA LYS A 260 -14.10 18.83 9.94
C LYS A 260 -12.97 17.78 10.06
N PHE A 261 -13.08 16.68 9.30
CA PHE A 261 -12.16 15.55 9.35
C PHE A 261 -11.13 15.66 8.23
N ILE A 262 -9.96 16.20 8.56
CA ILE A 262 -8.86 16.34 7.61
C ILE A 262 -7.80 15.26 7.89
N PRO A 263 -7.40 14.45 6.88
CA PRO A 263 -6.38 13.44 7.09
C PRO A 263 -5.00 14.08 7.32
N TYR A 264 -4.25 13.51 8.25
CA TYR A 264 -2.92 14.01 8.62
C TYR A 264 -1.84 13.52 7.67
N LEU A 265 -2.06 12.35 7.05
CA LEU A 265 -1.23 11.80 5.98
C LEU A 265 -2.12 11.37 4.81
N ALA A 266 -1.67 11.67 3.61
CA ALA A 266 -2.36 11.27 2.39
C ALA A 266 -1.37 10.81 1.33
N VAL A 267 -1.50 9.56 0.90
CA VAL A 267 -0.63 8.91 -0.08
C VAL A 267 -1.43 8.44 -1.27
N ILE A 268 -1.06 8.88 -2.48
CA ILE A 268 -1.70 8.47 -3.72
C ILE A 268 -0.80 7.55 -4.54
N LYS A 269 -1.40 6.53 -5.17
CA LYS A 269 -0.72 5.56 -6.02
C LYS A 269 -1.53 5.30 -7.28
N LYS A 270 -0.84 5.07 -8.38
CA LYS A 270 -1.43 4.49 -9.59
C LYS A 270 -1.59 2.98 -9.40
N MET A 271 -2.77 2.48 -9.70
CA MET A 271 -3.07 1.06 -9.74
C MET A 271 -3.18 0.61 -11.20
N GLY A 272 -2.67 -0.58 -11.49
CA GLY A 272 -2.81 -1.22 -12.81
C GLY A 272 -4.00 -2.18 -12.87
N ILE A 273 -3.98 -3.04 -13.87
CA ILE A 273 -5.05 -4.00 -14.15
C ILE A 273 -5.34 -4.87 -12.90
N LYS A 274 -6.62 -5.07 -12.61
CA LYS A 274 -7.10 -5.97 -11.55
C LYS A 274 -6.71 -7.41 -11.83
N ASN A 275 -6.53 -8.20 -10.78
CA ASN A 275 -6.44 -9.66 -10.88
C ASN A 275 -7.82 -10.34 -10.75
N ASN A 276 -7.83 -11.68 -10.81
CA ASN A 276 -9.05 -12.48 -10.74
C ASN A 276 -9.39 -13.01 -9.34
N ASN A 277 -8.61 -12.66 -8.32
CA ASN A 277 -8.87 -13.07 -6.93
C ASN A 277 -10.18 -12.45 -6.43
N TYR A 278 -10.85 -13.13 -5.50
CA TYR A 278 -12.24 -12.80 -5.16
C TYR A 278 -12.39 -11.44 -4.49
N LEU A 279 -11.56 -11.15 -3.47
CA LEU A 279 -11.63 -9.93 -2.66
C LEU A 279 -10.39 -9.05 -2.82
N SER A 280 -9.58 -9.27 -3.89
CA SER A 280 -8.41 -8.43 -4.13
C SER A 280 -8.83 -6.98 -4.41
N PHE A 281 -8.17 -6.07 -3.69
CA PHE A 281 -8.54 -4.65 -3.66
C PHE A 281 -8.33 -3.88 -4.98
N PRO A 282 -7.20 -4.05 -5.71
CA PRO A 282 -6.89 -3.15 -6.81
C PRO A 282 -7.87 -3.26 -7.98
N ILE A 283 -8.22 -2.10 -8.51
CA ILE A 283 -8.79 -1.92 -9.85
C ILE A 283 -7.92 -0.88 -10.56
N GLU A 284 -7.88 -0.90 -11.89
CA GLU A 284 -7.12 0.06 -12.66
C GLU A 284 -7.61 1.49 -12.38
N GLY A 285 -6.71 2.36 -11.90
CA GLY A 285 -7.05 3.72 -11.52
C GLY A 285 -6.12 4.31 -10.47
N TYR A 286 -6.67 5.05 -9.51
CA TYR A 286 -5.90 5.72 -8.47
C TYR A 286 -6.37 5.32 -7.08
N SER A 287 -5.44 4.93 -6.21
CA SER A 287 -5.70 4.62 -4.81
C SER A 287 -5.20 5.74 -3.92
N PHE A 288 -6.04 6.18 -2.96
CA PHE A 288 -5.68 7.11 -1.91
C PHE A 288 -5.71 6.39 -0.56
N ALA A 289 -4.61 6.48 0.19
CA ALA A 289 -4.53 6.05 1.58
C ALA A 289 -4.45 7.29 2.48
N LEU A 290 -5.38 7.41 3.42
CA LEU A 290 -5.64 8.58 4.23
C LEU A 290 -5.63 8.19 5.71
N ASP A 291 -4.80 8.86 6.52
CA ASP A 291 -4.74 8.62 7.97
C ASP A 291 -5.53 9.71 8.69
N PHE A 292 -6.64 9.33 9.30
CA PHE A 292 -7.51 10.22 10.07
C PHE A 292 -7.36 9.96 11.56
N LYS A 293 -7.26 11.00 12.36
CA LYS A 293 -7.36 10.88 13.81
C LYS A 293 -8.72 10.33 14.21
N ASN A 294 -8.77 9.43 15.20
CA ASN A 294 -10.03 8.91 15.71
C ASN A 294 -10.74 10.00 16.52
N GLU A 295 -11.78 10.60 15.94
CA GLU A 295 -12.59 11.67 16.49
C GLU A 295 -14.09 11.30 16.44
N LEU A 296 -14.87 11.91 17.32
CA LEU A 296 -16.31 11.68 17.38
C LEU A 296 -16.99 12.02 16.05
N GLY A 297 -17.82 11.09 15.53
CA GLY A 297 -18.57 11.23 14.27
C GLY A 297 -17.80 10.83 13.02
N ILE A 298 -16.51 10.40 13.12
CA ILE A 298 -15.72 10.03 11.95
C ILE A 298 -16.27 8.80 11.21
N ARG A 299 -16.90 7.84 11.91
CA ARG A 299 -17.52 6.66 11.29
C ARG A 299 -18.64 7.06 10.35
N HIS A 300 -19.54 7.94 10.77
CA HIS A 300 -20.59 8.48 9.92
C HIS A 300 -20.04 9.22 8.70
N PHE A 301 -18.92 9.93 8.87
CA PHE A 301 -18.23 10.55 7.73
C PHE A 301 -17.69 9.51 6.75
N PHE A 302 -17.19 8.38 7.23
CA PHE A 302 -16.74 7.28 6.35
C PHE A 302 -17.91 6.63 5.62
N ASP A 303 -19.07 6.42 6.25
CA ASP A 303 -20.28 5.91 5.59
C ASP A 303 -20.69 6.80 4.41
N MET A 304 -20.59 8.13 4.60
CA MET A 304 -20.84 9.08 3.53
C MET A 304 -19.81 8.97 2.40
N LEU A 305 -18.52 8.85 2.73
CA LEU A 305 -17.45 8.65 1.74
C LEU A 305 -17.61 7.32 1.00
N ASP A 306 -17.97 6.24 1.69
CA ASP A 306 -18.24 4.93 1.10
C ASP A 306 -19.31 5.01 0.03
N SER A 307 -20.42 5.73 0.32
CA SER A 307 -21.51 5.97 -0.62
C SER A 307 -21.03 6.68 -1.89
N GLU A 308 -20.18 7.69 -1.75
CA GLU A 308 -19.61 8.40 -2.91
C GLU A 308 -18.64 7.52 -3.71
N ILE A 309 -17.81 6.71 -3.03
CA ILE A 309 -16.89 5.79 -3.68
C ILE A 309 -17.65 4.70 -4.45
N ILE A 310 -18.77 4.19 -3.90
CA ILE A 310 -19.65 3.23 -4.59
C ILE A 310 -20.22 3.85 -5.87
N LYS A 311 -20.75 5.09 -5.82
CA LYS A 311 -21.26 5.80 -7.00
C LYS A 311 -20.20 5.91 -8.11
N MET A 312 -18.93 6.06 -7.72
CA MET A 312 -17.78 6.11 -8.63
C MET A 312 -17.30 4.70 -9.06
N ARG A 313 -17.96 3.61 -8.65
CA ARG A 313 -17.53 2.22 -8.85
C ARG A 313 -16.15 1.93 -8.28
N GLY A 314 -15.79 2.62 -7.22
CA GLY A 314 -14.57 2.39 -6.44
C GLY A 314 -14.79 1.32 -5.37
N ARG A 315 -13.77 1.12 -4.53
CA ARG A 315 -13.86 0.22 -3.37
C ARG A 315 -12.86 0.59 -2.28
N ILE A 316 -13.15 0.14 -1.07
CA ILE A 316 -12.31 0.31 0.12
C ILE A 316 -11.32 -0.86 0.23
N TYR A 317 -10.13 -0.61 0.76
CA TYR A 317 -9.12 -1.65 0.99
C TYR A 317 -9.36 -2.38 2.30
N LEU A 318 -9.80 -3.63 2.22
CA LEU A 318 -10.20 -4.44 3.36
C LEU A 318 -9.09 -4.65 4.40
N ALA A 319 -7.80 -4.69 3.97
CA ALA A 319 -6.68 -4.80 4.91
C ALA A 319 -6.50 -3.59 5.85
N LYS A 320 -7.20 -2.50 5.59
CA LYS A 320 -7.14 -1.24 6.37
C LYS A 320 -8.53 -0.78 6.82
N ASP A 321 -9.54 -1.55 6.46
CA ASP A 321 -10.90 -1.25 6.83
C ASP A 321 -11.20 -1.67 8.28
N SER A 322 -12.04 -0.87 8.93
CA SER A 322 -12.60 -1.17 10.25
C SER A 322 -14.01 -0.62 10.42
N THR A 323 -14.63 -0.11 9.36
CA THR A 323 -15.88 0.64 9.44
C THR A 323 -16.87 0.33 8.33
N LEU A 324 -16.44 -0.37 7.27
CA LEU A 324 -17.27 -0.69 6.11
C LEU A 324 -18.49 -1.55 6.51
N SER A 325 -19.68 -1.10 6.17
CA SER A 325 -20.89 -1.87 6.44
C SER A 325 -20.99 -3.12 5.56
N PRO A 326 -21.67 -4.21 6.00
CA PRO A 326 -21.86 -5.41 5.19
C PRO A 326 -22.53 -5.12 3.85
N GLU A 327 -23.45 -4.16 3.82
CA GLU A 327 -24.14 -3.73 2.60
C GLU A 327 -23.17 -3.06 1.61
N ASN A 328 -22.38 -2.09 2.07
CA ASN A 328 -21.38 -1.40 1.24
C ASN A 328 -20.28 -2.36 0.78
N PHE A 329 -19.86 -3.29 1.66
CA PHE A 329 -18.91 -4.35 1.31
C PHE A 329 -19.43 -5.19 0.14
N SER A 330 -20.69 -5.66 0.19
CA SER A 330 -21.27 -6.48 -0.87
C SER A 330 -21.35 -5.73 -2.21
N LYS A 331 -21.68 -4.42 -2.17
CA LYS A 331 -21.67 -3.56 -3.38
C LYS A 331 -20.27 -3.38 -3.97
N MET A 332 -19.25 -3.23 -3.14
CA MET A 332 -17.86 -3.04 -3.57
C MET A 332 -17.18 -4.33 -4.03
N TYR A 333 -17.59 -5.49 -3.46
CA TYR A 333 -17.00 -6.80 -3.69
C TYR A 333 -18.06 -7.84 -4.11
N PRO A 334 -18.68 -7.68 -5.29
CA PRO A 334 -19.83 -8.54 -5.70
C PRO A 334 -19.46 -10.02 -5.86
N LYS A 335 -18.17 -10.38 -5.95
CA LYS A 335 -17.72 -11.77 -5.97
C LYS A 335 -17.83 -12.48 -4.62
N ILE A 336 -18.23 -11.76 -3.53
CA ILE A 336 -18.36 -12.35 -2.19
C ILE A 336 -19.40 -13.47 -2.17
N GLU A 337 -20.51 -13.33 -2.89
CA GLU A 337 -21.55 -14.35 -2.95
C GLU A 337 -21.04 -15.66 -3.60
N LYS A 338 -20.22 -15.54 -4.65
CA LYS A 338 -19.54 -16.71 -5.23
C LYS A 338 -18.47 -17.27 -4.28
N MET A 339 -17.78 -16.43 -3.53
CA MET A 339 -16.80 -16.86 -2.53
C MET A 339 -17.46 -17.68 -1.43
N LYS A 340 -18.57 -17.22 -0.84
CA LYS A 340 -19.33 -17.92 0.20
C LYS A 340 -19.75 -19.34 -0.21
N LYS A 341 -20.13 -19.53 -1.48
CA LYS A 341 -20.51 -20.87 -2.01
C LYS A 341 -19.33 -21.83 -2.13
N ASN A 342 -18.09 -21.33 -2.14
CA ASN A 342 -16.87 -22.13 -2.33
C ASN A 342 -16.04 -22.25 -1.05
N LEU A 343 -16.45 -21.65 0.07
CA LEU A 343 -15.92 -21.88 1.43
C LEU A 343 -16.64 -23.06 2.10
#